data_4299f2e13b5510394f4253541fd8092a
#
_entry.id   4299f2e13b5510394f4253541fd8092a
#
_cell.length_a   1.000
_cell.length_b   1.000
_cell.length_c   1.000
_cell.angle_alpha   90.00
_cell.angle_beta   90.00
_cell.angle_gamma   90.00
#
_symmetry.space_group_name_H-M   'P 1'
#
loop_
_entity.id
_entity.type
_entity.pdbx_description
1 polymer ?
#
loop_
_entity_poly.entity_id
_entity_poly.type
_entity_poly.pdbx_seq_one_letter_code
_entity_poly.pdbx_strand_id
1 'polypeptide(L)'
;MAERQVMSIEIPQDVIEMNREIIEALNNDQIDLSRKYTVEHHFSSTNFTQLEKLAVDLFQDDFEIIDPDEIEENGIKFFCFDALKECRISAETILEQQSKIFERLQKFHVNYDGWGVDTTVYDE
;
A
#
# COMPACT_ATOMS: atom_id res chain seq x y z
N MET A 1 -21.39 2.03 -24.34
CA MET A 1 -21.19 2.10 -23.79
C MET A 1 -20.74 1.98 -23.14
N ALA A 2 -20.45 1.94 -23.06
CA ALA A 2 -20.16 1.88 -22.18
C ALA A 2 -19.51 1.99 -21.67
N GLU A 3 -19.22 2.21 -21.35
CA GLU A 3 -18.70 2.35 -20.63
C GLU A 3 -18.14 1.98 -19.83
N ARG A 4 -17.58 1.95 -19.63
CA ARG A 4 -17.13 1.63 -18.71
C ARG A 4 -16.97 1.86 -17.79
N GLN A 5 -17.16 1.95 -17.43
CA GLN A 5 -17.10 2.25 -16.42
C GLN A 5 -16.92 1.96 -15.59
N VAL A 6 -16.88 2.07 -15.60
CA VAL A 6 -16.66 1.81 -14.81
C VAL A 6 -16.47 1.78 -13.76
N MET A 7 -16.13 1.34 -13.74
CA MET A 7 -16.10 1.15 -12.40
C MET A 7 -14.84 1.54 -11.82
N SER A 8 -14.60 2.77 -11.66
CA SER A 8 -13.42 3.21 -10.99
C SER A 8 -13.63 3.00 -9.51
N ILE A 9 -12.64 2.43 -8.87
CA ILE A 9 -12.62 2.29 -7.44
C ILE A 9 -12.33 3.64 -6.85
N GLU A 10 -13.18 4.06 -5.96
CA GLU A 10 -13.03 5.36 -5.34
C GLU A 10 -12.07 5.28 -4.16
N ILE A 11 -11.02 6.07 -4.21
CA ILE A 11 -10.07 6.13 -3.11
C ILE A 11 -10.54 7.19 -2.13
N PRO A 12 -10.64 6.86 -0.83
CA PRO A 12 -11.13 7.83 0.14
C PRO A 12 -10.32 9.11 0.14
N GLN A 13 -11.00 10.22 0.37
CA GLN A 13 -10.36 11.53 0.32
C GLN A 13 -9.26 11.67 1.37
N ASP A 14 -9.45 11.09 2.55
CA ASP A 14 -8.44 11.16 3.58
C ASP A 14 -7.16 10.40 3.17
N VAL A 15 -7.29 9.34 2.38
CA VAL A 15 -6.13 8.64 1.86
C VAL A 15 -5.39 9.53 0.86
N ILE A 16 -6.13 10.21 -0.01
CA ILE A 16 -5.52 11.10 -0.99
C ILE A 16 -4.77 12.23 -0.28
N GLU A 17 -5.36 12.76 0.79
CA GLU A 17 -4.68 13.82 1.53
C GLU A 17 -3.44 13.31 2.25
N MET A 18 -3.51 12.10 2.80
CA MET A 18 -2.35 11.50 3.42
C MET A 18 -1.24 11.31 2.39
N ASN A 19 -1.58 10.90 1.17
CA ASN A 19 -0.59 10.75 0.11
C ASN A 19 0.14 12.06 -0.14
N ARG A 20 -0.62 13.15 -0.22
CA ARG A 20 -0.02 14.46 -0.46
C ARG A 20 0.91 14.86 0.68
N GLU A 21 0.47 14.61 1.91
CA GLU A 21 1.27 14.98 3.06
C GLU A 21 2.59 14.19 3.12
N ILE A 22 2.54 12.91 2.78
CA ILE A 22 3.75 12.10 2.78
C ILE A 22 4.72 12.60 1.71
N ILE A 23 4.20 12.91 0.53
CA ILE A 23 5.05 13.39 -0.56
C ILE A 23 5.66 14.75 -0.22
N GLU A 24 4.87 15.62 0.41
CA GLU A 24 5.39 16.91 0.86
C GLU A 24 6.49 16.75 1.89
N ALA A 25 6.31 15.81 2.81
CA ALA A 25 7.32 15.56 3.82
C ALA A 25 8.62 15.06 3.20
N LEU A 26 8.51 14.21 2.19
CA LEU A 26 9.70 13.73 1.48
C LEU A 26 10.42 14.88 0.77
N ASN A 27 9.68 15.77 0.15
CA ASN A 27 10.26 16.95 -0.48
C ASN A 27 10.94 17.85 0.54
N ASN A 28 10.29 18.05 1.69
CA ASN A 28 10.85 18.89 2.74
C ASN A 28 12.12 18.28 3.33
N ASP A 29 12.22 16.95 3.32
CA ASP A 29 13.42 16.26 3.78
C ASP A 29 14.48 16.16 2.70
N GLN A 30 14.23 16.80 1.55
CA GLN A 30 15.17 16.87 0.43
C GLN A 30 15.47 15.50 -0.16
N ILE A 31 14.49 14.60 -0.13
CA ILE A 31 14.60 13.32 -0.79
C ILE A 31 14.50 13.54 -2.30
N ASP A 32 15.41 12.94 -3.04
CA ASP A 32 15.44 13.09 -4.50
C ASP A 32 14.40 12.17 -5.14
N LEU A 33 13.23 12.74 -5.45
CA LEU A 33 12.11 11.94 -5.95
C LEU A 33 12.26 11.52 -7.40
N SER A 34 13.35 11.93 -8.06
CA SER A 34 13.64 11.42 -9.40
C SER A 34 14.22 10.00 -9.36
N ARG A 35 14.63 9.54 -8.18
CA ARG A 35 15.14 8.20 -8.00
C ARG A 35 14.03 7.25 -7.65
N LYS A 36 14.33 5.96 -7.74
CA LYS A 36 13.38 4.93 -7.34
C LYS A 36 13.59 4.56 -5.88
N TYR A 37 12.50 4.33 -5.19
CA TYR A 37 12.53 3.90 -3.79
C TYR A 37 11.55 2.77 -3.61
N THR A 38 11.68 2.05 -2.51
CA THR A 38 10.73 1.01 -2.17
C THR A 38 9.57 1.63 -1.41
N VAL A 39 8.37 1.50 -1.98
CA VAL A 39 7.13 1.92 -1.32
C VAL A 39 6.57 0.73 -0.58
N GLU A 40 6.19 0.95 0.68
CA GLU A 40 5.67 -0.11 1.55
C GLU A 40 4.22 0.19 1.86
N HIS A 41 3.34 -0.73 1.50
CA HIS A 41 1.92 -0.63 1.86
C HIS A 41 1.65 -1.57 3.02
N HIS A 42 0.95 -1.08 4.04
CA HIS A 42 0.77 -1.81 5.31
C HIS A 42 -0.65 -2.31 5.45
N PHE A 43 -0.80 -3.56 5.83
CA PHE A 43 -2.11 -4.21 5.95
C PHE A 43 -2.22 -4.95 7.28
N SER A 44 -3.44 -5.00 7.81
CA SER A 44 -3.70 -5.75 9.02
C SER A 44 -5.09 -6.35 8.99
N SER A 45 -5.27 -7.42 9.76
CA SER A 45 -6.57 -8.07 9.87
C SER A 45 -6.57 -8.97 11.09
N THR A 46 -7.75 -9.15 11.68
CA THR A 46 -7.91 -10.17 12.71
C THR A 46 -8.15 -11.55 12.10
N ASN A 47 -8.34 -11.60 10.79
CA ASN A 47 -8.62 -12.85 10.07
C ASN A 47 -7.42 -13.20 9.20
N PHE A 48 -6.62 -14.16 9.68
CA PHE A 48 -5.38 -14.54 8.98
C PHE A 48 -5.66 -15.06 7.57
N THR A 49 -6.73 -15.84 7.41
CA THR A 49 -7.03 -16.44 6.10
C THR A 49 -7.30 -15.35 5.05
N GLN A 50 -8.05 -14.32 5.43
CA GLN A 50 -8.34 -13.22 4.52
C GLN A 50 -7.08 -12.44 4.20
N LEU A 51 -6.24 -12.21 5.21
CA LEU A 51 -4.99 -11.49 5.01
C LEU A 51 -4.09 -12.25 4.04
N GLU A 52 -3.99 -13.57 4.22
CA GLU A 52 -3.15 -14.40 3.37
C GLU A 52 -3.65 -14.39 1.92
N LYS A 53 -4.96 -14.42 1.74
CA LYS A 53 -5.52 -14.38 0.38
C LYS A 53 -5.19 -13.06 -0.31
N LEU A 54 -5.27 -11.96 0.42
CA LEU A 54 -4.88 -10.67 -0.14
C LEU A 54 -3.41 -10.66 -0.51
N ALA A 55 -2.57 -11.22 0.37
CA ALA A 55 -1.13 -11.25 0.10
C ALA A 55 -0.82 -12.00 -1.20
N VAL A 56 -1.48 -13.14 -1.39
CA VAL A 56 -1.29 -13.92 -2.61
C VAL A 56 -1.74 -13.12 -3.84
N ASP A 57 -2.88 -12.46 -3.74
CA ASP A 57 -3.40 -11.65 -4.84
C ASP A 57 -2.41 -10.55 -5.23
N LEU A 58 -1.87 -9.86 -4.23
CA LEU A 58 -0.92 -8.78 -4.51
C LEU A 58 0.40 -9.32 -5.04
N PHE A 59 0.82 -10.48 -4.54
CA PHE A 59 2.03 -11.10 -5.07
C PHE A 59 1.88 -11.40 -6.57
N GLN A 60 0.70 -11.84 -6.98
CA GLN A 60 0.44 -12.12 -8.38
C GLN A 60 0.40 -10.84 -9.23
N ASP A 61 0.25 -9.70 -8.59
CA ASP A 61 0.23 -8.40 -9.27
C ASP A 61 1.56 -7.67 -9.10
N ASP A 62 2.62 -8.44 -8.88
CA ASP A 62 4.01 -7.95 -8.88
C ASP A 62 4.39 -7.12 -7.67
N PHE A 63 3.65 -7.27 -6.57
CA PHE A 63 4.12 -6.72 -5.30
C PHE A 63 5.00 -7.74 -4.60
N GLU A 64 6.05 -7.27 -3.98
CA GLU A 64 6.84 -8.14 -3.11
C GLU A 64 6.16 -8.19 -1.75
N ILE A 65 6.01 -9.38 -1.20
CA ILE A 65 5.27 -9.57 0.05
C ILE A 65 6.23 -9.92 1.17
N ILE A 66 6.15 -9.16 2.25
CA ILE A 66 6.88 -9.48 3.47
C ILE A 66 5.98 -10.40 4.28
N ASP A 67 6.55 -11.50 4.78
CA ASP A 67 5.77 -12.51 5.49
C ASP A 67 4.95 -11.92 6.61
N PRO A 68 3.74 -12.43 6.82
CA PRO A 68 2.87 -11.89 7.87
C PRO A 68 3.44 -12.08 9.26
N ASP A 69 3.18 -11.10 10.10
CA ASP A 69 3.54 -11.11 11.50
C ASP A 69 2.29 -11.11 12.35
N GLU A 70 2.42 -11.56 13.57
CA GLU A 70 1.32 -11.59 14.52
C GLU A 70 1.59 -10.58 15.62
N ILE A 71 0.60 -9.74 15.89
CA ILE A 71 0.69 -8.70 16.92
C ILE A 71 -0.52 -8.83 17.82
N GLU A 72 -0.29 -8.68 19.13
CA GLU A 72 -1.39 -8.69 20.09
C GLU A 72 -1.50 -7.35 20.76
N GLU A 73 -2.71 -6.79 20.75
CA GLU A 73 -2.95 -5.46 21.31
C GLU A 73 -4.26 -5.50 22.07
N ASN A 74 -4.21 -5.14 23.35
CA ASN A 74 -5.42 -5.11 24.19
C ASN A 74 -6.16 -6.43 24.18
N GLY A 75 -5.42 -7.53 24.15
CA GLY A 75 -6.02 -8.85 24.14
C GLY A 75 -6.53 -9.32 22.78
N ILE A 76 -6.40 -8.50 21.77
CA ILE A 76 -6.84 -8.86 20.42
C ILE A 76 -5.63 -9.15 19.55
N LYS A 77 -5.71 -10.26 18.85
CA LYS A 77 -4.63 -10.73 18.00
C LYS A 77 -4.85 -10.22 16.57
N PHE A 78 -3.85 -9.54 16.05
CA PHE A 78 -3.86 -9.03 14.67
C PHE A 78 -2.75 -9.70 13.88
N PHE A 79 -2.98 -9.83 12.60
CA PHE A 79 -1.95 -10.27 11.66
C PHE A 79 -1.70 -9.11 10.70
N CYS A 80 -0.44 -8.92 10.30
CA CYS A 80 -0.12 -7.83 9.39
C CYS A 80 0.99 -8.24 8.43
N PHE A 81 0.99 -7.63 7.27
CA PHE A 81 2.07 -7.82 6.30
C PHE A 81 2.25 -6.52 5.54
N ASP A 82 3.39 -6.42 4.86
CA ASP A 82 3.67 -5.30 3.98
C ASP A 82 3.78 -5.79 2.55
N ALA A 83 3.25 -4.99 1.63
CA ALA A 83 3.44 -5.21 0.20
C ALA A 83 4.35 -4.12 -0.33
N LEU A 84 5.41 -4.50 -1.00
CA LEU A 84 6.45 -3.59 -1.44
C LEU A 84 6.43 -3.40 -2.94
N LYS A 85 6.74 -2.19 -3.38
CA LYS A 85 6.82 -1.90 -4.79
C LYS A 85 7.89 -0.85 -5.01
N GLU A 86 8.84 -1.14 -5.89
CA GLU A 86 9.87 -0.17 -6.21
C GLU A 86 9.38 0.74 -7.32
N CYS A 87 9.48 2.05 -7.12
CA CYS A 87 9.01 2.99 -8.13
C CYS A 87 9.54 4.39 -7.84
N ARG A 88 9.42 5.27 -8.82
CA ARG A 88 9.57 6.69 -8.56
C ARG A 88 8.30 7.19 -7.91
N ILE A 89 8.44 8.04 -6.90
CA ILE A 89 7.32 8.43 -6.08
C ILE A 89 6.69 9.68 -6.65
N SER A 90 5.40 9.57 -6.95
CA SER A 90 4.58 10.69 -7.36
C SER A 90 3.15 10.39 -6.92
N ALA A 91 2.32 11.42 -6.88
CA ALA A 91 0.91 11.21 -6.54
C ALA A 91 0.29 10.17 -7.47
N GLU A 92 0.66 10.21 -8.75
CA GLU A 92 0.09 9.31 -9.73
C GLU A 92 0.50 7.86 -9.51
N THR A 93 1.79 7.62 -9.23
CA THR A 93 2.23 6.24 -9.05
C THR A 93 1.63 5.65 -7.78
N ILE A 94 1.50 6.43 -6.73
CA ILE A 94 0.92 5.95 -5.51
C ILE A 94 -0.56 5.64 -5.70
N LEU A 95 -1.30 6.55 -6.35
CA LEU A 95 -2.72 6.31 -6.61
C LEU A 95 -2.93 5.09 -7.49
N GLU A 96 -2.05 4.88 -8.45
CA GLU A 96 -2.13 3.72 -9.32
C GLU A 96 -2.01 2.42 -8.52
N GLN A 97 -1.04 2.38 -7.61
CA GLN A 97 -0.87 1.22 -6.75
C GLN A 97 -2.06 1.05 -5.81
N GLN A 98 -2.54 2.16 -5.24
CA GLN A 98 -3.67 2.10 -4.32
C GLN A 98 -4.96 1.69 -5.02
N SER A 99 -5.13 2.06 -6.28
CA SER A 99 -6.32 1.62 -7.03
C SER A 99 -6.38 0.11 -7.12
N LYS A 100 -5.25 -0.52 -7.40
CA LYS A 100 -5.19 -1.98 -7.45
C LYS A 100 -5.45 -2.58 -6.07
N ILE A 101 -4.89 -1.96 -5.04
CA ILE A 101 -5.05 -2.43 -3.68
C ILE A 101 -6.51 -2.34 -3.25
N PHE A 102 -7.13 -1.17 -3.43
CA PHE A 102 -8.51 -0.97 -2.96
C PHE A 102 -9.50 -1.82 -3.73
N GLU A 103 -9.21 -2.10 -4.99
CA GLU A 103 -10.04 -3.01 -5.75
C GLU A 103 -10.09 -4.39 -5.08
N ARG A 104 -8.96 -4.86 -4.60
CA ARG A 104 -8.87 -6.15 -3.95
C ARG A 104 -9.43 -6.14 -2.53
N LEU A 105 -9.27 -5.01 -1.83
CA LEU A 105 -9.77 -4.91 -0.47
C LEU A 105 -11.27 -5.12 -0.36
N GLN A 106 -12.00 -4.87 -1.44
CA GLN A 106 -13.44 -5.09 -1.43
C GLN A 106 -13.81 -6.56 -1.30
N LYS A 107 -12.87 -7.45 -1.59
CA LYS A 107 -13.11 -8.89 -1.52
C LYS A 107 -12.72 -9.50 -0.18
N PHE A 108 -11.94 -8.79 0.62
CA PHE A 108 -11.36 -9.38 1.82
C PHE A 108 -11.58 -8.45 3.01
N HIS A 109 -11.61 -9.05 4.21
CA HIS A 109 -11.74 -8.28 5.44
C HIS A 109 -10.35 -7.92 5.96
N VAL A 110 -9.74 -6.95 5.31
CA VAL A 110 -8.38 -6.53 5.63
C VAL A 110 -8.34 -5.01 5.65
N ASN A 111 -7.64 -4.46 6.62
CA ASN A 111 -7.46 -3.01 6.74
C ASN A 111 -6.22 -2.58 5.97
N TYR A 112 -6.34 -1.47 5.29
CA TYR A 112 -5.19 -0.81 4.69
C TYR A 112 -4.74 0.28 5.66
N ASP A 113 -3.55 0.10 6.21
CA ASP A 113 -3.07 0.97 7.30
C ASP A 113 -2.19 2.11 6.81
N GLY A 114 -2.06 2.26 5.49
CA GLY A 114 -1.29 3.34 4.94
C GLY A 114 -0.05 2.86 4.23
N TRP A 115 0.83 3.80 3.89
CA TRP A 115 2.05 3.46 3.18
C TRP A 115 3.20 4.34 3.67
N GLY A 116 4.39 3.89 3.38
CA GLY A 116 5.59 4.63 3.68
C GLY A 116 6.64 4.35 2.64
N VAL A 117 7.81 4.95 2.82
CA VAL A 117 8.90 4.83 1.88
C VAL A 117 10.16 4.48 2.61
N ASP A 118 10.84 3.46 2.11
CA ASP A 118 12.19 3.17 2.59
C ASP A 118 13.13 4.06 1.77
N THR A 119 13.66 5.08 2.41
CA THR A 119 14.52 6.05 1.73
C THR A 119 15.98 5.66 1.73
N THR A 120 16.29 4.44 2.18
CA THR A 120 17.66 3.95 2.14
C THR A 120 18.11 3.85 0.68
N VAL A 121 19.24 4.45 0.40
CA VAL A 121 19.81 4.42 -0.94
C VAL A 121 21.10 3.65 -0.88
N TYR A 122 21.19 2.63 -1.70
CA TYR A 122 22.42 1.83 -1.78
C TYR A 122 23.22 2.33 -2.95
N ASP A 123 24.34 2.94 -2.65
CA ASP A 123 25.24 3.39 -3.70
C ASP A 123 26.14 2.26 -4.09
N GLU A 124 26.27 2.08 -5.38
CA GLU A 124 27.11 1.01 -5.87
C GLU A 124 28.23 1.53 -6.67
#